data_1a89f3a4c8b51af033479497ae815679
#
_entry.id   1a89f3a4c8b51af033479497ae815679
#
_cell.length_a   1.000
_cell.length_b   1.000
_cell.length_c   1.000
_cell.angle_alpha   90.00
_cell.angle_beta   90.00
_cell.angle_gamma   90.00
#
_symmetry.space_group_name_H-M   'P 1'
#
loop_
_entity.id
_entity.type
_entity.pdbx_description
1 polymer ?
#
loop_
_entity_poly.entity_id
_entity_poly.type
_entity_poly.pdbx_seq_one_letter_code
_entity_poly.pdbx_strand_id
1 'polypeptide(L)'
;MTKNNHLGFATRAVHTGQEPDQESGAVAPPIHPTSTYVQQEIGKNKGYEYARVSNPTRTRLEENLAALEGGSTSRVFASGMAAISAICALYRSGDHVVCGHNLYGGVPRLFNQVLVGYGIEFTYVDTSDPRNVEWAIRKRTRMVYVETPTNPLMALTDLEAVSKVCRARKVDLVVDNTFLSPYFQQPIAFGADMVVHSTTKFLNGHSDGLGGAVVCTKPEHAERLGFVQKTVGAILSPFECWLVLRGVKTLAVRMEQHDRNGRSIAEFLAGHKKVKKVFYPGLRDHPQHELAQKQMTGFGSMISFETGSLANANKMLRKVRICSLAESLGGVETLISHPATMTHAALGEKGRKAIGITDGMVRISVGIENVEDLVADLDQALAAI
;
A
#
# COMPACT_ATOMS: atom_id res chain seq x y z
N MET A 1 20.41 13.24 0.62
CA MET A 1 19.58 13.42 1.85
C MET A 1 18.73 14.65 1.63
N THR A 2 17.41 14.52 1.69
CA THR A 2 16.50 15.68 1.53
C THR A 2 16.72 16.66 2.66
N LYS A 3 16.70 17.96 2.36
CA LYS A 3 16.99 19.07 3.31
C LYS A 3 16.13 19.07 4.59
N ASN A 4 15.08 18.24 4.66
CA ASN A 4 14.05 18.28 5.70
C ASN A 4 13.96 17.02 6.58
N ASN A 5 14.96 16.13 6.57
CA ASN A 5 14.90 14.86 7.34
C ASN A 5 14.89 15.03 8.87
N HIS A 6 15.19 16.24 9.39
CA HIS A 6 15.12 16.57 10.81
C HIS A 6 13.72 16.99 11.27
N LEU A 7 12.79 17.23 10.35
CA LEU A 7 11.42 17.64 10.65
C LEU A 7 10.52 16.44 10.95
N GLY A 8 9.54 16.64 11.81
CA GLY A 8 8.50 15.66 12.12
C GLY A 8 7.67 15.27 10.88
N PHE A 9 7.03 14.11 10.92
CA PHE A 9 6.29 13.54 9.80
C PHE A 9 5.23 14.51 9.22
N ALA A 10 4.35 15.06 10.06
CA ALA A 10 3.28 15.97 9.63
C ALA A 10 3.83 17.23 8.92
N THR A 11 4.95 17.78 9.42
CA THR A 11 5.62 18.93 8.80
C THR A 11 6.18 18.56 7.42
N ARG A 12 6.81 17.38 7.29
CA ARG A 12 7.29 16.89 5.99
C ARG A 12 6.14 16.67 5.00
N ALA A 13 5.03 16.10 5.45
CA ALA A 13 3.84 15.87 4.63
C ALA A 13 3.27 17.18 4.05
N VAL A 14 3.30 18.26 4.84
CA VAL A 14 2.77 19.57 4.42
C VAL A 14 3.75 20.34 3.53
N HIS A 15 5.06 20.21 3.75
CA HIS A 15 6.05 21.14 3.18
C HIS A 15 6.97 20.53 2.12
N THR A 16 7.40 19.26 2.24
CA THR A 16 8.37 18.69 1.30
C THR A 16 7.75 18.51 -0.09
N GLY A 17 8.40 19.05 -1.12
CA GLY A 17 7.88 19.07 -2.49
C GLY A 17 6.65 19.97 -2.68
N GLN A 18 6.29 20.75 -1.67
CA GLN A 18 5.10 21.61 -1.66
C GLN A 18 5.45 23.07 -1.31
N GLU A 19 6.70 23.46 -1.58
CA GLU A 19 7.15 24.83 -1.42
C GLU A 19 6.31 25.77 -2.30
N PRO A 20 6.05 27.01 -1.83
CA PRO A 20 5.35 28.02 -2.63
C PRO A 20 5.96 28.19 -4.03
N ASP A 21 5.12 28.49 -5.00
CA ASP A 21 5.56 28.77 -6.35
C ASP A 21 6.43 30.02 -6.41
N GLN A 22 7.61 29.89 -6.99
CA GLN A 22 8.58 30.99 -7.01
C GLN A 22 8.20 32.12 -7.97
N GLU A 23 7.39 31.81 -9.00
CA GLU A 23 6.99 32.79 -10.00
C GLU A 23 5.82 33.66 -9.52
N SER A 24 4.78 33.00 -8.97
CA SER A 24 3.54 33.69 -8.56
C SER A 24 3.42 33.92 -7.04
N GLY A 25 4.24 33.23 -6.24
CA GLY A 25 4.10 33.22 -4.79
C GLY A 25 2.93 32.36 -4.27
N ALA A 26 2.27 31.59 -5.13
CA ALA A 26 1.15 30.74 -4.74
C ALA A 26 1.58 29.69 -3.71
N VAL A 27 0.86 29.63 -2.58
CA VAL A 27 1.15 28.69 -1.48
C VAL A 27 0.96 27.23 -1.93
N ALA A 28 -0.07 26.94 -2.74
CA ALA A 28 -0.25 25.64 -3.36
C ALA A 28 0.56 25.58 -4.67
N PRO A 29 1.41 24.55 -4.87
CA PRO A 29 2.16 24.44 -6.11
C PRO A 29 1.25 24.27 -7.32
N PRO A 30 1.60 24.86 -8.48
CA PRO A 30 0.80 24.78 -9.70
C PRO A 30 0.80 23.37 -10.27
N ILE A 31 -0.27 23.05 -11.03
CA ILE A 31 -0.33 21.85 -11.86
C ILE A 31 0.27 22.20 -13.23
N HIS A 32 1.19 21.37 -13.73
CA HIS A 32 1.79 21.54 -15.05
C HIS A 32 1.21 20.51 -16.06
N PRO A 33 0.02 20.74 -16.62
CA PRO A 33 -0.63 19.83 -17.56
C PRO A 33 -0.08 20.01 -18.97
N THR A 34 1.22 19.77 -19.14
CA THR A 34 1.92 19.91 -20.41
C THR A 34 2.61 18.63 -20.82
N SER A 35 2.72 18.38 -22.12
CA SER A 35 3.50 17.25 -22.67
C SER A 35 4.94 17.61 -22.97
N THR A 36 5.27 18.87 -23.31
CA THR A 36 6.59 19.27 -23.80
C THR A 36 7.00 20.63 -23.24
N TYR A 37 8.29 20.91 -23.28
CA TYR A 37 8.91 22.10 -22.73
C TYR A 37 9.84 22.76 -23.75
N VAL A 38 9.86 24.09 -23.80
CA VAL A 38 10.73 24.88 -24.70
C VAL A 38 12.18 24.76 -24.21
N GLN A 39 13.10 24.51 -25.13
CA GLN A 39 14.53 24.62 -24.92
C GLN A 39 15.01 26.04 -25.32
N GLN A 40 15.98 26.57 -24.59
CA GLN A 40 16.61 27.88 -24.93
C GLN A 40 17.49 27.76 -26.18
N GLU A 41 18.19 26.64 -26.31
CA GLU A 41 18.97 26.21 -27.46
C GLU A 41 19.07 24.68 -27.47
N ILE A 42 19.58 24.06 -28.51
CA ILE A 42 19.72 22.61 -28.64
C ILE A 42 20.44 22.03 -27.41
N GLY A 43 19.75 21.16 -26.68
CA GLY A 43 20.29 20.50 -25.47
C GLY A 43 20.28 21.35 -24.21
N LYS A 44 19.78 22.59 -24.22
CA LYS A 44 19.71 23.48 -23.05
C LYS A 44 18.29 23.77 -22.64
N ASN A 45 17.83 23.06 -21.62
CA ASN A 45 16.50 23.20 -21.06
C ASN A 45 16.55 23.65 -19.59
N LYS A 46 15.38 23.89 -18.97
CA LYS A 46 15.23 24.25 -17.56
C LYS A 46 15.08 23.02 -16.62
N GLY A 47 15.60 21.84 -17.02
CA GLY A 47 15.50 20.59 -16.27
C GLY A 47 14.34 19.68 -16.70
N TYR A 48 13.51 20.14 -17.64
CA TYR A 48 12.39 19.40 -18.20
C TYR A 48 12.40 19.46 -19.71
N GLU A 49 12.10 18.35 -20.37
CA GLU A 49 12.05 18.24 -21.84
C GLU A 49 10.71 17.71 -22.33
N TYR A 50 10.22 16.66 -21.69
CA TYR A 50 9.00 15.95 -22.06
C TYR A 50 8.35 15.28 -20.84
N ALA A 51 7.05 15.43 -20.67
CA ALA A 51 6.35 15.05 -19.43
C ALA A 51 6.41 13.55 -19.11
N ARG A 52 6.55 12.66 -20.11
CA ARG A 52 6.77 11.24 -19.87
C ARG A 52 8.12 10.99 -19.18
N VAL A 53 9.13 11.79 -19.47
CA VAL A 53 10.45 11.70 -18.84
C VAL A 53 10.42 12.32 -17.44
N SER A 54 10.01 13.58 -17.34
CA SER A 54 9.90 14.32 -16.08
C SER A 54 8.84 15.42 -16.19
N ASN A 55 8.21 15.75 -15.05
CA ASN A 55 7.20 16.80 -14.97
C ASN A 55 7.28 17.47 -13.59
N PRO A 56 7.22 18.80 -13.45
CA PRO A 56 7.39 19.49 -12.17
C PRO A 56 6.43 19.02 -11.09
N THR A 57 5.15 18.81 -11.41
CA THR A 57 4.15 18.34 -10.43
C THR A 57 4.46 16.93 -9.98
N ARG A 58 4.87 16.04 -10.89
CA ARG A 58 5.26 14.66 -10.55
C ARG A 58 6.53 14.63 -9.71
N THR A 59 7.54 15.42 -10.03
CA THR A 59 8.77 15.51 -9.25
C THR A 59 8.50 15.92 -7.81
N ARG A 60 7.62 16.88 -7.57
CA ARG A 60 7.20 17.31 -6.23
C ARG A 60 6.58 16.18 -5.42
N LEU A 61 5.71 15.37 -6.03
CA LEU A 61 5.13 14.19 -5.38
C LEU A 61 6.20 13.13 -5.07
N GLU A 62 7.11 12.86 -6.00
CA GLU A 62 8.21 11.91 -5.83
C GLU A 62 9.12 12.33 -4.66
N GLU A 63 9.45 13.63 -4.54
CA GLU A 63 10.21 14.18 -3.41
C GLU A 63 9.47 14.03 -2.07
N ASN A 64 8.18 14.33 -2.06
CA ASN A 64 7.36 14.22 -0.86
C ASN A 64 7.31 12.77 -0.33
N LEU A 65 6.97 11.82 -1.20
CA LEU A 65 6.83 10.42 -0.80
C LEU A 65 8.19 9.80 -0.39
N ALA A 66 9.28 10.16 -1.05
CA ALA A 66 10.62 9.75 -0.63
C ALA A 66 10.93 10.23 0.80
N ALA A 67 10.63 11.49 1.11
CA ALA A 67 10.86 12.05 2.45
C ALA A 67 9.98 11.41 3.51
N LEU A 68 8.72 11.07 3.21
CA LEU A 68 7.79 10.47 4.17
C LEU A 68 8.16 9.03 4.51
N GLU A 69 8.56 8.24 3.51
CA GLU A 69 8.97 6.85 3.71
C GLU A 69 10.41 6.72 4.25
N GLY A 70 11.20 7.80 4.20
CA GLY A 70 12.60 7.79 4.62
C GLY A 70 13.57 7.24 3.56
N GLY A 71 13.16 7.23 2.30
CA GLY A 71 13.98 6.79 1.18
C GLY A 71 14.84 7.90 0.56
N SER A 72 15.74 7.50 -0.33
CA SER A 72 16.57 8.44 -1.08
C SER A 72 15.84 9.04 -2.28
N THR A 73 14.94 8.29 -2.90
CA THR A 73 14.22 8.65 -4.12
C THR A 73 12.89 7.90 -4.18
N SER A 74 11.91 8.50 -4.82
CA SER A 74 10.64 7.85 -5.18
C SER A 74 10.39 7.95 -6.68
N ARG A 75 9.57 7.03 -7.22
CA ARG A 75 8.98 7.09 -8.57
C ARG A 75 7.49 6.79 -8.48
N VAL A 76 6.68 7.59 -9.15
CA VAL A 76 5.23 7.42 -9.14
C VAL A 76 4.70 6.95 -10.50
N PHE A 77 3.70 6.07 -10.46
CA PHE A 77 3.17 5.32 -11.58
C PHE A 77 1.64 5.46 -11.67
N ALA A 78 1.08 5.18 -12.82
CA ALA A 78 -0.35 5.27 -13.11
C ALA A 78 -1.25 4.37 -12.22
N SER A 79 -0.69 3.39 -11.52
CA SER A 79 -1.39 2.57 -10.53
C SER A 79 -0.40 1.81 -9.63
N GLY A 80 -0.89 1.26 -8.51
CA GLY A 80 -0.08 0.35 -7.67
C GLY A 80 0.44 -0.86 -8.46
N MET A 81 -0.38 -1.44 -9.35
CA MET A 81 0.05 -2.54 -10.21
C MET A 81 1.12 -2.13 -11.22
N ALA A 82 1.08 -0.91 -11.75
CA ALA A 82 2.13 -0.38 -12.62
C ALA A 82 3.45 -0.18 -11.84
N ALA A 83 3.38 0.24 -10.58
CA ALA A 83 4.55 0.34 -9.70
C ALA A 83 5.17 -1.04 -9.43
N ILE A 84 4.36 -2.06 -9.11
CA ILE A 84 4.83 -3.44 -8.90
C ILE A 84 5.43 -4.02 -10.18
N SER A 85 4.77 -3.81 -11.34
CA SER A 85 5.29 -4.23 -12.65
C SER A 85 6.65 -3.59 -12.96
N ALA A 86 6.83 -2.30 -12.61
CA ALA A 86 8.10 -1.61 -12.81
C ALA A 86 9.23 -2.18 -11.91
N ILE A 87 8.92 -2.59 -10.67
CA ILE A 87 9.87 -3.31 -9.81
C ILE A 87 10.28 -4.62 -10.46
N CYS A 88 9.30 -5.40 -10.96
CA CYS A 88 9.59 -6.69 -11.61
C CYS A 88 10.42 -6.53 -12.89
N ALA A 89 10.28 -5.41 -13.61
CA ALA A 89 11.09 -5.12 -14.81
C ALA A 89 12.59 -4.85 -14.49
N LEU A 90 12.97 -4.79 -13.22
CA LEU A 90 14.39 -4.75 -12.80
C LEU A 90 15.08 -6.11 -12.94
N TYR A 91 14.32 -7.20 -13.03
CA TYR A 91 14.79 -8.57 -13.04
C TYR A 91 14.69 -9.17 -14.45
N ARG A 92 15.33 -10.32 -14.66
CA ARG A 92 15.50 -10.93 -15.99
C ARG A 92 14.93 -12.34 -16.01
N SER A 93 14.75 -12.88 -17.21
CA SER A 93 14.44 -14.30 -17.41
C SER A 93 15.43 -15.20 -16.65
N GLY A 94 14.91 -16.18 -15.93
CA GLY A 94 15.65 -17.08 -15.05
C GLY A 94 15.93 -16.54 -13.64
N ASP A 95 15.61 -15.26 -13.33
CA ASP A 95 15.64 -14.78 -11.96
C ASP A 95 14.46 -15.35 -11.16
N HIS A 96 14.64 -15.50 -9.87
CA HIS A 96 13.67 -16.04 -8.94
C HIS A 96 13.24 -15.00 -7.90
N VAL A 97 11.96 -15.02 -7.55
CA VAL A 97 11.33 -14.15 -6.54
C VAL A 97 10.69 -15.04 -5.45
N VAL A 98 10.99 -14.77 -4.20
CA VAL A 98 10.24 -15.30 -3.06
C VAL A 98 9.16 -14.27 -2.71
N CYS A 99 7.92 -14.69 -2.55
CA CYS A 99 6.82 -13.79 -2.24
C CYS A 99 5.88 -14.36 -1.18
N GLY A 100 5.24 -13.46 -0.43
CA GLY A 100 4.21 -13.85 0.51
C GLY A 100 3.07 -14.60 -0.20
N HIS A 101 2.50 -15.60 0.45
CA HIS A 101 1.38 -16.34 -0.13
C HIS A 101 0.04 -15.60 -0.04
N ASN A 102 -0.03 -14.60 0.84
CA ASN A 102 -1.22 -13.79 1.07
C ASN A 102 -0.92 -12.34 0.64
N LEU A 103 -1.10 -12.06 -0.64
CA LEU A 103 -0.87 -10.78 -1.29
C LEU A 103 -2.17 -10.25 -1.90
N TYR A 104 -2.24 -8.95 -2.14
CA TYR A 104 -3.30 -8.36 -2.96
C TYR A 104 -3.51 -9.16 -4.26
N GLY A 105 -4.75 -9.55 -4.57
CA GLY A 105 -5.06 -10.47 -5.67
C GLY A 105 -4.54 -10.08 -7.07
N GLY A 106 -4.23 -8.81 -7.29
CA GLY A 106 -3.58 -8.33 -8.51
C GLY A 106 -2.14 -8.81 -8.66
N VAL A 107 -1.41 -8.99 -7.54
CA VAL A 107 0.01 -9.38 -7.55
C VAL A 107 0.20 -10.80 -8.05
N PRO A 108 -0.42 -11.85 -7.47
CA PRO A 108 -0.28 -13.21 -8.01
C PRO A 108 -0.84 -13.35 -9.42
N ARG A 109 -1.85 -12.56 -9.82
CA ARG A 109 -2.31 -12.52 -11.20
C ARG A 109 -1.23 -12.00 -12.15
N LEU A 110 -0.56 -10.88 -11.82
CA LEU A 110 0.57 -10.37 -12.59
C LEU A 110 1.71 -11.40 -12.64
N PHE A 111 2.08 -11.97 -11.50
CA PHE A 111 3.21 -12.88 -11.38
C PHE A 111 2.97 -14.17 -12.19
N ASN A 112 1.85 -14.82 -11.97
CA ASN A 112 1.58 -16.16 -12.52
C ASN A 112 1.04 -16.17 -13.96
N GLN A 113 0.38 -15.07 -14.40
CA GLN A 113 -0.26 -15.04 -15.72
C GLN A 113 0.49 -14.17 -16.74
N VAL A 114 1.39 -13.28 -16.28
CA VAL A 114 2.14 -12.39 -17.15
C VAL A 114 3.65 -12.67 -17.04
N LEU A 115 4.21 -12.51 -15.82
CA LEU A 115 5.67 -12.51 -15.66
C LEU A 115 6.32 -13.90 -15.75
N VAL A 116 5.60 -14.96 -15.43
CA VAL A 116 6.05 -16.34 -15.71
C VAL A 116 6.29 -16.54 -17.21
N GLY A 117 5.46 -15.91 -18.07
CA GLY A 117 5.67 -15.92 -19.52
C GLY A 117 6.96 -15.24 -19.98
N TYR A 118 7.53 -14.36 -19.16
CA TYR A 118 8.84 -13.73 -19.39
C TYR A 118 9.99 -14.45 -18.68
N GLY A 119 9.73 -15.63 -18.14
CA GLY A 119 10.74 -16.51 -17.54
C GLY A 119 11.17 -16.15 -16.12
N ILE A 120 10.41 -15.33 -15.40
CA ILE A 120 10.64 -15.09 -13.97
C ILE A 120 9.97 -16.20 -13.17
N GLU A 121 10.69 -16.77 -12.20
CA GLU A 121 10.20 -17.83 -11.31
C GLU A 121 9.70 -17.26 -9.99
N PHE A 122 8.61 -17.80 -9.44
CA PHE A 122 8.02 -17.36 -8.17
C PHE A 122 7.85 -18.53 -7.21
N THR A 123 8.19 -18.29 -5.93
CA THR A 123 7.88 -19.21 -4.82
C THR A 123 7.09 -18.45 -3.75
N TYR A 124 5.90 -18.96 -3.46
CA TYR A 124 5.00 -18.38 -2.45
C TYR A 124 5.22 -19.06 -1.10
N VAL A 125 5.40 -18.27 -0.04
CA VAL A 125 5.64 -18.77 1.32
C VAL A 125 4.81 -17.99 2.34
N ASP A 126 4.58 -18.59 3.49
CA ASP A 126 4.08 -17.87 4.66
C ASP A 126 5.22 -17.04 5.26
N THR A 127 5.17 -15.72 5.07
CA THR A 127 6.17 -14.78 5.54
C THR A 127 6.02 -14.38 7.00
N SER A 128 4.99 -14.88 7.71
CA SER A 128 4.85 -14.71 9.15
C SER A 128 5.95 -15.47 9.93
N ASP A 129 6.54 -16.48 9.31
CA ASP A 129 7.75 -17.15 9.80
C ASP A 129 8.94 -16.83 8.88
N PRO A 130 9.93 -16.04 9.33
CA PRO A 130 11.10 -15.69 8.53
C PRO A 130 11.92 -16.88 8.00
N ARG A 131 11.83 -18.04 8.67
CA ARG A 131 12.52 -19.28 8.25
C ARG A 131 11.99 -19.77 6.90
N ASN A 132 10.71 -19.60 6.61
CA ASN A 132 10.14 -19.96 5.33
C ASN A 132 10.74 -19.14 4.18
N VAL A 133 11.00 -17.85 4.43
CA VAL A 133 11.70 -16.98 3.47
C VAL A 133 13.12 -17.46 3.24
N GLU A 134 13.86 -17.77 4.32
CA GLU A 134 15.23 -18.24 4.22
C GLU A 134 15.35 -19.54 3.42
N TRP A 135 14.49 -20.52 3.69
CA TRP A 135 14.47 -21.82 2.98
C TRP A 135 14.10 -21.70 1.50
N ALA A 136 13.26 -20.72 1.15
CA ALA A 136 12.83 -20.50 -0.22
C ALA A 136 13.89 -19.78 -1.07
N ILE A 137 14.86 -19.10 -0.46
CA ILE A 137 15.90 -18.37 -1.20
C ILE A 137 16.86 -19.35 -1.89
N ARG A 138 17.03 -19.18 -3.22
CA ARG A 138 17.88 -19.96 -4.10
C ARG A 138 18.99 -19.09 -4.68
N LYS A 139 19.98 -19.71 -5.35
CA LYS A 139 21.08 -19.00 -6.05
C LYS A 139 20.60 -17.91 -7.03
N ARG A 140 19.44 -18.14 -7.67
CA ARG A 140 18.84 -17.19 -8.63
C ARG A 140 17.84 -16.22 -7.99
N THR A 141 17.57 -16.31 -6.70
CA THR A 141 16.69 -15.36 -6.02
C THR A 141 17.31 -13.97 -6.06
N ARG A 142 16.50 -12.98 -6.47
CA ARG A 142 16.88 -11.58 -6.55
C ARG A 142 16.04 -10.68 -5.66
N MET A 143 14.81 -11.12 -5.37
CA MET A 143 13.84 -10.32 -4.63
C MET A 143 13.07 -11.20 -3.65
N VAL A 144 12.80 -10.66 -2.48
CA VAL A 144 11.75 -11.09 -1.56
C VAL A 144 10.67 -10.00 -1.60
N TYR A 145 9.43 -10.36 -1.92
CA TYR A 145 8.29 -9.44 -1.97
C TYR A 145 7.29 -9.80 -0.87
N VAL A 146 7.02 -8.86 0.03
CA VAL A 146 6.09 -9.05 1.14
C VAL A 146 5.06 -7.93 1.20
N GLU A 147 3.86 -8.25 1.67
CA GLU A 147 2.80 -7.31 2.04
C GLU A 147 2.55 -7.46 3.55
N THR A 148 2.58 -6.37 4.30
CA THR A 148 2.40 -6.41 5.76
C THR A 148 1.80 -5.12 6.29
N PRO A 149 0.61 -5.19 6.94
CA PRO A 149 -0.27 -6.36 7.14
C PRO A 149 -0.83 -6.91 5.82
N THR A 150 -1.09 -8.21 5.78
CA THR A 150 -1.63 -8.87 4.58
C THR A 150 -3.13 -8.61 4.38
N ASN A 151 -3.58 -8.62 3.14
CA ASN A 151 -4.99 -8.52 2.76
C ASN A 151 -5.58 -9.92 2.45
N PRO A 152 -6.66 -10.38 3.11
CA PRO A 152 -7.47 -9.70 4.13
C PRO A 152 -7.17 -10.14 5.57
N LEU A 153 -6.22 -11.05 5.82
CA LEU A 153 -6.05 -11.73 7.12
C LEU A 153 -5.29 -10.92 8.16
N MET A 154 -4.73 -9.76 7.80
CA MET A 154 -3.96 -8.90 8.69
C MET A 154 -2.76 -9.61 9.34
N ALA A 155 -2.22 -10.67 8.70
CA ALA A 155 -1.00 -11.31 9.13
C ALA A 155 0.21 -10.40 8.90
N LEU A 156 1.20 -10.50 9.79
CA LEU A 156 2.38 -9.64 9.76
C LEU A 156 3.63 -10.42 9.37
N THR A 157 4.51 -9.74 8.67
CA THR A 157 5.89 -10.16 8.43
C THR A 157 6.81 -9.40 9.37
N ASP A 158 7.68 -10.09 10.11
CA ASP A 158 8.76 -9.45 10.88
C ASP A 158 9.79 -8.88 9.90
N LEU A 159 9.68 -7.57 9.65
CA LEU A 159 10.49 -6.85 8.67
C LEU A 159 11.97 -6.87 9.03
N GLU A 160 12.30 -6.76 10.33
CA GLU A 160 13.69 -6.78 10.78
C GLU A 160 14.33 -8.17 10.56
N ALA A 161 13.60 -9.23 10.90
CA ALA A 161 14.07 -10.59 10.72
C ALA A 161 14.24 -10.96 9.23
N VAL A 162 13.23 -10.65 8.39
CA VAL A 162 13.29 -10.91 6.94
C VAL A 162 14.38 -10.07 6.27
N SER A 163 14.56 -8.82 6.68
CA SER A 163 15.64 -7.95 6.18
C SER A 163 17.03 -8.53 6.47
N LYS A 164 17.25 -9.09 7.68
CA LYS A 164 18.51 -9.76 8.03
C LYS A 164 18.79 -10.95 7.09
N VAL A 165 17.76 -11.75 6.81
CA VAL A 165 17.86 -12.88 5.87
C VAL A 165 18.21 -12.37 4.45
N CYS A 166 17.47 -11.39 3.95
CA CYS A 166 17.69 -10.82 2.61
C CYS A 166 19.10 -10.24 2.46
N ARG A 167 19.57 -9.50 3.45
CA ARG A 167 20.91 -8.89 3.46
C ARG A 167 22.02 -9.94 3.45
N ALA A 168 21.89 -10.99 4.26
CA ALA A 168 22.86 -12.10 4.31
C ALA A 168 22.96 -12.83 2.96
N ARG A 169 21.86 -12.91 2.23
CA ARG A 169 21.77 -13.58 0.92
C ARG A 169 21.97 -12.65 -0.27
N LYS A 170 22.15 -11.32 -0.05
CA LYS A 170 22.26 -10.28 -1.09
C LYS A 170 21.05 -10.25 -2.04
N VAL A 171 19.86 -10.33 -1.47
CA VAL A 171 18.56 -10.32 -2.15
C VAL A 171 17.83 -9.05 -1.74
N ASP A 172 17.18 -8.38 -2.68
CA ASP A 172 16.41 -7.17 -2.40
C ASP A 172 15.14 -7.50 -1.60
N LEU A 173 14.86 -6.72 -0.57
CA LEU A 173 13.60 -6.77 0.16
C LEU A 173 12.66 -5.66 -0.34
N VAL A 174 11.53 -6.05 -0.90
CA VAL A 174 10.44 -5.16 -1.33
C VAL A 174 9.25 -5.34 -0.42
N VAL A 175 8.74 -4.25 0.12
CA VAL A 175 7.61 -4.26 1.06
C VAL A 175 6.46 -3.43 0.49
N ASP A 176 5.28 -4.05 0.35
CA ASP A 176 4.05 -3.30 0.13
C ASP A 176 3.52 -2.79 1.47
N ASN A 177 3.57 -1.47 1.66
CA ASN A 177 3.19 -0.76 2.88
C ASN A 177 1.87 0.01 2.71
N THR A 178 1.03 -0.40 1.78
CA THR A 178 -0.20 0.31 1.41
C THR A 178 -1.16 0.46 2.59
N PHE A 179 -1.29 -0.55 3.48
CA PHE A 179 -2.29 -0.56 4.56
C PHE A 179 -1.97 0.38 5.73
N LEU A 180 -0.69 0.59 6.02
CA LEU A 180 -0.26 1.41 7.15
C LEU A 180 0.21 2.79 6.74
N SER A 181 0.51 2.99 5.46
CA SER A 181 1.17 4.19 4.95
C SER A 181 2.51 4.45 5.67
N PRO A 182 3.33 5.40 5.23
CA PRO A 182 4.56 5.75 5.95
C PRO A 182 4.31 6.40 7.31
N TYR A 183 3.04 6.68 7.65
CA TYR A 183 2.68 7.26 8.95
C TYR A 183 2.80 6.25 10.09
N PHE A 184 2.28 5.04 9.93
CA PHE A 184 2.31 4.02 10.98
C PHE A 184 3.42 3.00 10.83
N GLN A 185 3.96 2.80 9.64
CA GLN A 185 5.06 1.87 9.40
C GLN A 185 6.03 2.43 8.37
N GLN A 186 7.31 2.36 8.63
CA GLN A 186 8.39 2.75 7.72
C GLN A 186 9.32 1.56 7.46
N PRO A 187 9.03 0.68 6.49
CA PRO A 187 9.80 -0.53 6.22
C PRO A 187 11.28 -0.27 5.94
N ILE A 188 11.63 0.90 5.40
CA ILE A 188 13.03 1.30 5.18
C ILE A 188 13.82 1.33 6.49
N ALA A 189 13.22 1.79 7.58
CA ALA A 189 13.88 1.80 8.89
C ALA A 189 14.20 0.39 9.40
N PHE A 190 13.48 -0.62 8.92
CA PHE A 190 13.72 -2.04 9.21
C PHE A 190 14.60 -2.74 8.17
N GLY A 191 15.08 -2.00 7.16
CA GLY A 191 16.04 -2.48 6.17
C GLY A 191 15.44 -2.96 4.84
N ALA A 192 14.22 -2.54 4.49
CA ALA A 192 13.71 -2.73 3.14
C ALA A 192 14.52 -1.92 2.12
N ASP A 193 14.76 -2.50 0.96
CA ASP A 193 15.46 -1.84 -0.15
C ASP A 193 14.51 -0.98 -0.98
N MET A 194 13.28 -1.44 -1.13
CA MET A 194 12.20 -0.74 -1.83
C MET A 194 10.88 -0.88 -1.05
N VAL A 195 10.08 0.19 -1.06
CA VAL A 195 8.72 0.18 -0.52
C VAL A 195 7.77 0.58 -1.63
N VAL A 196 6.72 -0.22 -1.82
CA VAL A 196 5.66 0.08 -2.78
C VAL A 196 4.39 0.51 -2.06
N HIS A 197 3.67 1.44 -2.67
CA HIS A 197 2.37 1.91 -2.24
C HIS A 197 1.40 1.96 -3.42
N SER A 198 0.17 1.55 -3.20
CA SER A 198 -0.95 2.07 -3.98
C SER A 198 -1.31 3.45 -3.42
N THR A 199 -0.97 4.52 -4.13
CA THR A 199 -1.33 5.89 -3.71
C THR A 199 -2.84 6.12 -3.75
N THR A 200 -3.58 5.29 -4.47
CA THR A 200 -5.04 5.19 -4.52
C THR A 200 -5.68 5.11 -3.12
N LYS A 201 -4.96 4.56 -2.13
CA LYS A 201 -5.45 4.22 -0.79
C LYS A 201 -5.22 5.39 0.18
N PHE A 202 -4.76 5.14 1.37
CA PHE A 202 -4.57 6.14 2.43
C PHE A 202 -3.75 7.37 2.02
N LEU A 203 -2.77 7.24 1.13
CA LEU A 203 -1.96 8.39 0.68
C LEU A 203 -2.83 9.46 0.01
N ASN A 204 -3.66 9.09 -0.94
CA ASN A 204 -4.66 10.00 -1.52
C ASN A 204 -5.84 10.21 -0.57
N GLY A 205 -6.47 9.11 -0.12
CA GLY A 205 -7.46 9.08 0.96
C GLY A 205 -8.86 9.60 0.64
N HIS A 206 -9.18 9.90 -0.63
CA HIS A 206 -10.43 10.57 -1.00
C HIS A 206 -11.22 9.85 -2.11
N SER A 207 -10.84 8.60 -2.44
CA SER A 207 -11.52 7.73 -3.42
C SER A 207 -11.69 8.35 -4.83
N ASP A 208 -10.88 9.37 -5.16
CA ASP A 208 -10.98 10.21 -6.35
C ASP A 208 -9.77 10.12 -7.28
N GLY A 209 -8.79 9.24 -6.99
CA GLY A 209 -7.56 9.12 -7.77
C GLY A 209 -6.97 7.72 -7.77
N LEU A 210 -6.28 7.36 -8.85
CA LEU A 210 -5.53 6.12 -9.02
C LEU A 210 -4.03 6.41 -9.13
N GLY A 211 -3.21 5.64 -8.45
CA GLY A 211 -1.77 5.77 -8.59
C GLY A 211 -0.99 4.72 -7.81
N GLY A 212 0.32 4.70 -8.06
CA GLY A 212 1.27 3.89 -7.31
C GLY A 212 2.58 4.63 -7.12
N ALA A 213 3.35 4.21 -6.11
CA ALA A 213 4.67 4.75 -5.84
C ALA A 213 5.64 3.64 -5.46
N VAL A 214 6.89 3.80 -5.83
CA VAL A 214 8.02 3.00 -5.32
C VAL A 214 9.01 3.96 -4.70
N VAL A 215 9.34 3.74 -3.44
CA VAL A 215 10.39 4.46 -2.72
C VAL A 215 11.61 3.55 -2.60
N CYS A 216 12.79 4.07 -2.91
CA CYS A 216 14.05 3.32 -2.93
C CYS A 216 15.07 3.88 -1.96
N THR A 217 15.95 3.01 -1.47
CA THR A 217 17.13 3.41 -0.67
C THR A 217 18.38 3.49 -1.52
N LYS A 218 18.51 2.65 -2.55
CA LYS A 218 19.71 2.52 -3.39
C LYS A 218 19.60 3.36 -4.65
N PRO A 219 20.64 4.15 -5.00
CA PRO A 219 20.65 4.96 -6.24
C PRO A 219 20.46 4.15 -7.52
N GLU A 220 21.03 2.94 -7.58
CA GLU A 220 20.90 2.05 -8.73
C GLU A 220 19.47 1.59 -8.98
N HIS A 221 18.68 1.34 -7.93
CA HIS A 221 17.26 1.03 -8.08
C HIS A 221 16.48 2.26 -8.58
N ALA A 222 16.77 3.44 -8.02
CA ALA A 222 16.12 4.69 -8.41
C ALA A 222 16.37 5.03 -9.89
N GLU A 223 17.61 4.86 -10.38
CA GLU A 223 17.99 5.08 -11.77
C GLU A 223 17.26 4.11 -12.72
N ARG A 224 17.31 2.81 -12.39
CA ARG A 224 16.66 1.79 -13.21
C ARG A 224 15.14 1.93 -13.23
N LEU A 225 14.51 2.21 -12.08
CA LEU A 225 13.06 2.47 -12.03
C LEU A 225 12.69 3.72 -12.82
N GLY A 226 13.48 4.79 -12.77
CA GLY A 226 13.31 5.97 -13.60
C GLY A 226 13.43 5.66 -15.10
N PHE A 227 14.37 4.78 -15.48
CA PHE A 227 14.48 4.30 -16.84
C PHE A 227 13.25 3.50 -17.28
N VAL A 228 12.78 2.56 -16.46
CA VAL A 228 11.56 1.76 -16.73
C VAL A 228 10.34 2.69 -16.82
N GLN A 229 10.17 3.62 -15.89
CA GLN A 229 9.06 4.58 -15.84
C GLN A 229 8.95 5.35 -17.17
N LYS A 230 10.03 5.98 -17.63
CA LYS A 230 10.01 6.77 -18.86
C LYS A 230 9.91 5.93 -20.13
N THR A 231 10.44 4.71 -20.13
CA THR A 231 10.50 3.83 -21.32
C THR A 231 9.17 3.11 -21.54
N VAL A 232 8.60 2.52 -20.49
CA VAL A 232 7.29 1.86 -20.53
C VAL A 232 6.17 2.89 -20.60
N GLY A 233 6.37 4.07 -19.98
CA GLY A 233 5.44 5.19 -20.05
C GLY A 233 4.27 5.11 -19.07
N ALA A 234 4.29 4.20 -18.09
CA ALA A 234 3.24 4.06 -17.07
C ALA A 234 3.35 5.17 -15.99
N ILE A 235 3.47 6.42 -16.41
CA ILE A 235 3.60 7.61 -15.56
C ILE A 235 2.28 8.01 -14.93
N LEU A 236 2.33 8.59 -13.72
CA LEU A 236 1.19 9.26 -13.12
C LEU A 236 0.98 10.64 -13.75
N SER A 237 -0.28 11.00 -14.04
CA SER A 237 -0.62 12.30 -14.63
C SER A 237 -0.35 13.45 -13.66
N PRO A 238 -0.08 14.68 -14.14
CA PRO A 238 0.11 15.83 -13.25
C PRO A 238 -1.08 16.12 -12.34
N PHE A 239 -2.30 15.92 -12.82
CA PHE A 239 -3.51 16.13 -12.03
C PHE A 239 -3.62 15.11 -10.88
N GLU A 240 -3.42 13.83 -11.16
CA GLU A 240 -3.38 12.79 -10.14
C GLU A 240 -2.23 13.01 -9.12
N CYS A 241 -1.06 13.45 -9.60
CA CYS A 241 0.05 13.81 -8.71
C CYS A 241 -0.37 14.93 -7.74
N TRP A 242 -1.09 15.94 -8.22
CA TRP A 242 -1.55 17.06 -7.41
C TRP A 242 -2.63 16.63 -6.40
N LEU A 243 -3.57 15.75 -6.79
CA LEU A 243 -4.56 15.18 -5.86
C LEU A 243 -3.88 14.42 -4.72
N VAL A 244 -2.89 13.58 -5.02
CA VAL A 244 -2.12 12.86 -4.00
C VAL A 244 -1.36 13.83 -3.11
N LEU A 245 -0.67 14.84 -3.66
CA LEU A 245 0.00 15.89 -2.87
C LEU A 245 -0.96 16.61 -1.93
N ARG A 246 -2.18 16.91 -2.41
CA ARG A 246 -3.24 17.52 -1.59
C ARG A 246 -3.70 16.58 -0.47
N GLY A 247 -3.93 15.29 -0.80
CA GLY A 247 -4.33 14.27 0.16
C GLY A 247 -3.29 14.04 1.27
N VAL A 248 -2.02 13.97 0.89
CA VAL A 248 -0.91 13.73 1.83
C VAL A 248 -0.78 14.82 2.89
N LYS A 249 -1.13 16.08 2.62
CA LYS A 249 -1.08 17.16 3.63
C LYS A 249 -1.87 16.83 4.90
N THR A 250 -2.94 16.07 4.78
CA THR A 250 -3.79 15.65 5.91
C THR A 250 -3.58 14.19 6.31
N LEU A 251 -2.55 13.52 5.79
CA LEU A 251 -2.33 12.10 6.05
C LEU A 251 -2.22 11.80 7.55
N ALA A 252 -1.42 12.58 8.29
CA ALA A 252 -1.21 12.36 9.71
C ALA A 252 -2.54 12.38 10.50
N VAL A 253 -3.32 13.46 10.37
CA VAL A 253 -4.59 13.59 11.11
C VAL A 253 -5.64 12.59 10.65
N ARG A 254 -5.65 12.20 9.37
CA ARG A 254 -6.53 11.13 8.88
C ARG A 254 -6.15 9.77 9.45
N MET A 255 -4.86 9.42 9.42
CA MET A 255 -4.39 8.13 9.95
C MET A 255 -4.66 7.99 11.44
N GLU A 256 -4.48 9.06 12.24
CA GLU A 256 -4.84 9.06 13.67
C GLU A 256 -6.33 8.79 13.90
N GLN A 257 -7.20 9.43 13.10
CA GLN A 257 -8.64 9.20 13.21
C GLN A 257 -9.03 7.80 12.71
N HIS A 258 -8.41 7.33 11.62
CA HIS A 258 -8.59 5.97 11.12
C HIS A 258 -8.21 4.93 12.20
N ASP A 259 -7.06 5.06 12.85
CA ASP A 259 -6.61 4.12 13.90
C ASP A 259 -7.54 4.16 15.12
N ARG A 260 -7.98 5.35 15.54
CA ARG A 260 -8.94 5.49 16.65
C ARG A 260 -10.26 4.78 16.34
N ASN A 261 -10.83 5.06 15.18
CA ASN A 261 -12.07 4.42 14.74
C ASN A 261 -11.87 2.91 14.54
N GLY A 262 -10.74 2.51 13.93
CA GLY A 262 -10.39 1.12 13.71
C GLY A 262 -10.35 0.29 15.00
N ARG A 263 -9.73 0.83 16.05
CA ARG A 263 -9.69 0.19 17.38
C ARG A 263 -11.09 0.01 17.95
N SER A 264 -11.90 1.07 17.97
CA SER A 264 -13.26 1.02 18.52
C SER A 264 -14.14 0.03 17.77
N ILE A 265 -14.08 0.00 16.44
CA ILE A 265 -14.83 -0.95 15.61
C ILE A 265 -14.33 -2.40 15.82
N ALA A 266 -13.00 -2.61 15.91
CA ALA A 266 -12.46 -3.95 16.17
C ALA A 266 -12.89 -4.49 17.54
N GLU A 267 -12.89 -3.66 18.59
CA GLU A 267 -13.37 -4.02 19.94
C GLU A 267 -14.87 -4.31 19.94
N PHE A 268 -15.67 -3.47 19.28
CA PHE A 268 -17.10 -3.71 19.10
C PHE A 268 -17.37 -5.05 18.41
N LEU A 269 -16.71 -5.32 17.29
CA LEU A 269 -16.86 -6.57 16.53
C LEU A 269 -16.40 -7.78 17.35
N ALA A 270 -15.31 -7.69 18.11
CA ALA A 270 -14.80 -8.75 18.94
C ALA A 270 -15.77 -9.13 20.09
N GLY A 271 -16.50 -8.15 20.62
CA GLY A 271 -17.56 -8.37 21.64
C GLY A 271 -18.91 -8.81 21.07
N HIS A 272 -19.12 -8.75 19.75
CA HIS A 272 -20.45 -8.96 19.19
C HIS A 272 -20.78 -10.45 18.96
N LYS A 273 -21.94 -10.93 19.48
CA LYS A 273 -22.35 -12.34 19.49
C LYS A 273 -22.46 -13.00 18.11
N LYS A 274 -22.64 -12.22 17.04
CA LYS A 274 -22.79 -12.70 15.67
C LYS A 274 -21.45 -12.77 14.90
N VAL A 275 -20.38 -12.25 15.49
CA VAL A 275 -19.03 -12.28 14.95
C VAL A 275 -18.25 -13.42 15.60
N LYS A 276 -17.71 -14.31 14.78
CA LYS A 276 -16.98 -15.50 15.26
C LYS A 276 -15.50 -15.23 15.55
N LYS A 277 -14.90 -14.34 14.78
CA LYS A 277 -13.48 -13.98 14.87
C LYS A 277 -13.24 -12.62 14.23
N VAL A 278 -12.33 -11.86 14.80
CA VAL A 278 -11.84 -10.59 14.24
C VAL A 278 -10.34 -10.70 13.93
N PHE A 279 -9.92 -10.19 12.79
CA PHE A 279 -8.53 -10.11 12.37
C PHE A 279 -8.13 -8.62 12.39
N TYR A 280 -7.41 -8.22 13.42
CA TYR A 280 -6.93 -6.87 13.61
C TYR A 280 -5.72 -6.86 14.54
N PRO A 281 -4.53 -6.41 14.10
CA PRO A 281 -3.30 -6.49 14.90
C PRO A 281 -3.34 -5.71 16.21
N GLY A 282 -4.27 -4.75 16.35
CA GLY A 282 -4.46 -3.97 17.56
C GLY A 282 -5.17 -4.70 18.69
N LEU A 283 -5.84 -5.84 18.44
CA LEU A 283 -6.44 -6.66 19.49
C LEU A 283 -5.37 -7.51 20.18
N ARG A 284 -5.46 -7.66 21.50
CA ARG A 284 -4.48 -8.39 22.32
C ARG A 284 -4.44 -9.89 22.01
N ASP A 285 -5.51 -10.46 21.53
CA ASP A 285 -5.62 -11.87 21.13
C ASP A 285 -5.13 -12.14 19.71
N HIS A 286 -4.73 -11.10 18.95
CA HIS A 286 -4.09 -11.31 17.64
C HIS A 286 -2.73 -12.00 17.83
N PRO A 287 -2.45 -13.10 17.09
CA PRO A 287 -1.25 -13.91 17.30
C PRO A 287 0.07 -13.12 17.20
N GLN A 288 0.07 -12.00 16.49
CA GLN A 288 1.25 -11.17 16.24
C GLN A 288 1.11 -9.77 16.84
N HIS A 289 0.31 -9.60 17.90
CA HIS A 289 0.10 -8.30 18.54
C HIS A 289 1.41 -7.67 19.04
N GLU A 290 2.30 -8.45 19.66
CA GLU A 290 3.60 -7.98 20.13
C GLU A 290 4.50 -7.51 18.98
N LEU A 291 4.49 -8.23 17.84
CA LEU A 291 5.20 -7.81 16.64
C LEU A 291 4.63 -6.49 16.09
N ALA A 292 3.30 -6.36 16.08
CA ALA A 292 2.64 -5.12 15.66
C ALA A 292 3.09 -3.93 16.52
N GLN A 293 3.10 -4.08 17.86
CA GLN A 293 3.57 -3.04 18.78
C GLN A 293 5.05 -2.66 18.56
N LYS A 294 5.90 -3.61 18.18
CA LYS A 294 7.31 -3.37 17.91
C LYS A 294 7.55 -2.63 16.58
N GLN A 295 6.76 -2.95 15.56
CA GLN A 295 7.02 -2.57 14.16
C GLN A 295 6.18 -1.38 13.68
N MET A 296 5.08 -1.08 14.38
CA MET A 296 4.10 -0.07 14.00
C MET A 296 3.88 0.95 15.11
N THR A 297 3.58 2.20 14.75
CA THR A 297 3.20 3.25 15.70
C THR A 297 1.68 3.37 15.88
N GLY A 298 0.90 2.67 15.06
CA GLY A 298 -0.55 2.51 15.12
C GLY A 298 -0.94 1.28 14.30
N PHE A 299 -2.16 0.77 14.49
CA PHE A 299 -2.59 -0.49 13.86
C PHE A 299 -3.46 -0.25 12.62
N GLY A 300 -3.76 1.02 12.31
CA GLY A 300 -4.58 1.42 11.17
C GLY A 300 -6.07 1.07 11.34
N SER A 301 -6.79 1.01 10.22
CA SER A 301 -8.24 0.85 10.22
C SER A 301 -8.75 -0.30 9.34
N MET A 302 -7.84 -1.18 8.90
CA MET A 302 -8.23 -2.36 8.15
C MET A 302 -8.57 -3.49 9.09
N ILE A 303 -9.79 -4.02 9.00
CA ILE A 303 -10.30 -5.10 9.85
C ILE A 303 -10.94 -6.14 8.95
N SER A 304 -10.72 -7.42 9.25
CA SER A 304 -11.56 -8.50 8.73
C SER A 304 -12.25 -9.24 9.87
N PHE A 305 -13.43 -9.76 9.61
CA PHE A 305 -14.20 -10.51 10.61
C PHE A 305 -15.04 -11.61 9.98
N GLU A 306 -15.40 -12.61 10.79
CA GLU A 306 -16.12 -13.80 10.37
C GLU A 306 -17.59 -13.76 10.80
N THR A 307 -18.50 -13.86 9.83
CA THR A 307 -19.94 -13.99 10.06
C THR A 307 -20.42 -15.43 10.02
N GLY A 308 -19.54 -16.35 9.64
CA GLY A 308 -19.74 -17.81 9.66
C GLY A 308 -20.25 -18.43 8.37
N SER A 309 -20.84 -17.69 7.45
CA SER A 309 -21.28 -18.21 6.15
C SER A 309 -21.47 -17.11 5.11
N LEU A 310 -21.43 -17.48 3.82
CA LEU A 310 -21.77 -16.57 2.72
C LEU A 310 -23.19 -15.98 2.88
N ALA A 311 -24.14 -16.80 3.34
CA ALA A 311 -25.52 -16.34 3.54
C ALA A 311 -25.61 -15.24 4.60
N ASN A 312 -24.87 -15.39 5.71
CA ASN A 312 -24.79 -14.37 6.76
C ASN A 312 -24.09 -13.10 6.26
N ALA A 313 -22.93 -13.25 5.62
CA ALA A 313 -22.20 -12.11 5.04
C ALA A 313 -23.12 -11.33 4.08
N ASN A 314 -23.82 -12.00 3.17
CA ASN A 314 -24.77 -11.37 2.25
C ASN A 314 -25.93 -10.65 2.95
N LYS A 315 -26.54 -11.28 3.97
CA LYS A 315 -27.63 -10.64 4.73
C LYS A 315 -27.15 -9.38 5.43
N MET A 316 -26.01 -9.43 6.10
CA MET A 316 -25.42 -8.31 6.80
C MET A 316 -25.05 -7.18 5.82
N LEU A 317 -24.33 -7.49 4.73
CA LEU A 317 -23.87 -6.49 3.75
C LEU A 317 -25.03 -5.76 3.05
N ARG A 318 -26.19 -6.39 2.90
CA ARG A 318 -27.40 -5.73 2.35
C ARG A 318 -28.08 -4.77 3.33
N LYS A 319 -27.68 -4.77 4.60
CA LYS A 319 -28.32 -3.97 5.65
C LYS A 319 -27.48 -2.77 6.09
N VAL A 320 -26.21 -2.71 5.72
CA VAL A 320 -25.40 -1.50 5.99
C VAL A 320 -25.98 -0.29 5.29
N ARG A 321 -25.90 0.87 5.90
CA ARG A 321 -26.51 2.13 5.45
C ARG A 321 -25.47 3.24 5.29
N ILE A 322 -24.46 3.27 6.18
CA ILE A 322 -23.35 4.23 6.17
C ILE A 322 -22.15 3.60 5.47
N CYS A 323 -21.80 2.36 5.87
CA CYS A 323 -20.73 1.62 5.20
C CYS A 323 -21.07 1.35 3.74
N SER A 324 -20.22 1.75 2.82
CA SER A 324 -20.43 1.51 1.38
C SER A 324 -19.89 0.13 0.97
N LEU A 325 -20.75 -0.74 0.43
CA LEU A 325 -20.31 -2.01 -0.16
C LEU A 325 -19.61 -1.75 -1.49
N ALA A 326 -18.28 -1.71 -1.43
CA ALA A 326 -17.44 -1.39 -2.58
C ALA A 326 -16.05 -2.05 -2.47
N GLU A 327 -15.38 -2.17 -3.60
CA GLU A 327 -13.94 -2.46 -3.61
C GLU A 327 -13.15 -1.21 -3.20
N SER A 328 -11.85 -1.38 -2.96
CA SER A 328 -10.92 -0.40 -2.47
C SER A 328 -10.86 -0.33 -0.94
N LEU A 329 -10.15 0.68 -0.42
CA LEU A 329 -9.91 0.93 1.00
C LEU A 329 -9.19 2.27 1.19
N GLY A 330 -9.10 2.73 2.43
CA GLY A 330 -8.25 3.86 2.80
C GLY A 330 -8.80 5.23 2.42
N GLY A 331 -10.05 5.31 1.97
CA GLY A 331 -10.81 6.55 1.84
C GLY A 331 -11.26 7.09 3.19
N VAL A 332 -11.62 8.37 3.23
CA VAL A 332 -12.21 9.02 4.42
C VAL A 332 -13.56 8.40 4.78
N GLU A 333 -14.28 7.84 3.80
CA GLU A 333 -15.50 7.06 3.98
C GLU A 333 -15.21 5.60 4.31
N THR A 334 -16.10 4.98 5.08
CA THR A 334 -16.02 3.56 5.42
C THR A 334 -16.46 2.68 4.25
N LEU A 335 -15.53 1.83 3.78
CA LEU A 335 -15.78 0.83 2.73
C LEU A 335 -15.83 -0.57 3.33
N ILE A 336 -16.82 -1.36 2.91
CA ILE A 336 -16.98 -2.75 3.33
C ILE A 336 -17.01 -3.67 2.10
N SER A 337 -16.44 -4.86 2.20
CA SER A 337 -16.36 -5.79 1.06
C SER A 337 -16.39 -7.24 1.52
N HIS A 338 -16.70 -8.13 0.58
CA HIS A 338 -16.66 -9.57 0.76
C HIS A 338 -15.46 -10.15 0.00
N PRO A 339 -14.34 -10.47 0.67
CA PRO A 339 -13.11 -10.89 0.00
C PRO A 339 -13.29 -12.09 -0.94
N ALA A 340 -14.10 -13.07 -0.53
CA ALA A 340 -14.26 -14.31 -1.28
C ALA A 340 -14.91 -14.14 -2.67
N THR A 341 -15.82 -13.17 -2.84
CA THR A 341 -16.52 -12.94 -4.11
C THR A 341 -16.09 -11.68 -4.84
N MET A 342 -15.26 -10.83 -4.20
CA MET A 342 -14.79 -9.55 -4.74
C MET A 342 -13.26 -9.62 -4.95
N THR A 343 -12.48 -9.17 -3.98
CA THR A 343 -11.04 -8.95 -4.12
C THR A 343 -10.20 -10.22 -4.36
N HIS A 344 -10.67 -11.39 -3.91
CA HIS A 344 -9.97 -12.69 -4.01
C HIS A 344 -10.76 -13.74 -4.80
N ALA A 345 -11.79 -13.34 -5.55
CA ALA A 345 -12.60 -14.25 -6.36
C ALA A 345 -11.76 -15.05 -7.37
N ALA A 346 -10.74 -14.43 -7.96
CA ALA A 346 -9.86 -15.02 -8.95
C ALA A 346 -9.03 -16.22 -8.43
N LEU A 347 -8.85 -16.38 -7.12
CA LEU A 347 -8.13 -17.53 -6.53
C LEU A 347 -8.95 -18.82 -6.57
N GLY A 348 -10.26 -18.76 -6.83
CA GLY A 348 -11.16 -19.89 -6.70
C GLY A 348 -11.29 -20.36 -5.24
N GLU A 349 -12.24 -21.24 -4.97
CA GLU A 349 -12.53 -21.73 -3.61
C GLU A 349 -11.32 -22.43 -2.97
N LYS A 350 -10.66 -23.32 -3.71
CA LYS A 350 -9.50 -24.07 -3.22
C LYS A 350 -8.33 -23.15 -2.86
N GLY A 351 -8.05 -22.14 -3.69
CA GLY A 351 -6.99 -21.17 -3.42
C GLY A 351 -7.29 -20.30 -2.22
N ARG A 352 -8.53 -19.83 -2.07
CA ARG A 352 -8.94 -19.05 -0.90
C ARG A 352 -8.84 -19.84 0.41
N LYS A 353 -9.33 -21.09 0.42
CA LYS A 353 -9.23 -21.97 1.59
C LYS A 353 -7.77 -22.24 2.00
N ALA A 354 -6.87 -22.41 1.02
CA ALA A 354 -5.46 -22.66 1.30
C ALA A 354 -4.76 -21.52 2.03
N ILE A 355 -5.24 -20.27 1.87
CA ILE A 355 -4.72 -19.09 2.56
C ILE A 355 -5.63 -18.59 3.70
N GLY A 356 -6.65 -19.39 4.09
CA GLY A 356 -7.52 -19.08 5.25
C GLY A 356 -8.66 -18.10 4.99
N ILE A 357 -8.98 -17.77 3.74
CA ILE A 357 -10.15 -16.92 3.40
C ILE A 357 -11.39 -17.80 3.30
N THR A 358 -12.36 -17.54 4.18
CA THR A 358 -13.64 -18.24 4.22
C THR A 358 -14.72 -17.48 3.45
N ASP A 359 -15.82 -18.16 3.15
CA ASP A 359 -17.01 -17.56 2.53
C ASP A 359 -17.83 -16.70 3.51
N GLY A 360 -17.55 -16.75 4.81
CA GLY A 360 -18.17 -15.91 5.84
C GLY A 360 -17.38 -14.65 6.19
N MET A 361 -16.22 -14.46 5.57
CA MET A 361 -15.33 -13.34 5.87
C MET A 361 -15.83 -12.04 5.24
N VAL A 362 -15.84 -10.98 6.04
CA VAL A 362 -16.10 -9.59 5.63
C VAL A 362 -14.88 -8.76 5.97
N ARG A 363 -14.48 -7.85 5.07
CA ARG A 363 -13.41 -6.89 5.30
C ARG A 363 -14.00 -5.49 5.34
N ILE A 364 -13.61 -4.68 6.31
CA ILE A 364 -13.97 -3.27 6.45
C ILE A 364 -12.71 -2.41 6.47
N SER A 365 -12.72 -1.33 5.71
CA SER A 365 -11.80 -0.20 5.77
C SER A 365 -12.52 0.91 6.51
N VAL A 366 -12.26 1.06 7.79
CA VAL A 366 -12.97 2.02 8.64
C VAL A 366 -12.50 3.43 8.28
N GLY A 367 -13.44 4.31 7.98
CA GLY A 367 -13.23 5.71 7.66
C GLY A 367 -13.05 6.60 8.88
N ILE A 368 -13.27 7.90 8.67
CA ILE A 368 -13.09 8.93 9.72
C ILE A 368 -14.42 9.54 10.19
N GLU A 369 -15.54 8.90 9.89
CA GLU A 369 -16.88 9.27 10.35
C GLU A 369 -16.96 9.20 11.89
N ASN A 370 -18.05 9.69 12.47
CA ASN A 370 -18.34 9.50 13.89
C ASN A 370 -18.46 8.01 14.19
N VAL A 371 -17.66 7.52 15.10
CA VAL A 371 -17.54 6.07 15.36
C VAL A 371 -18.83 5.46 15.89
N GLU A 372 -19.61 6.23 16.64
CA GLU A 372 -20.93 5.82 17.17
C GLU A 372 -21.92 5.49 16.04
N ASP A 373 -21.90 6.27 14.98
CA ASP A 373 -22.76 6.05 13.81
C ASP A 373 -22.34 4.76 13.06
N LEU A 374 -21.03 4.51 12.94
CA LEU A 374 -20.51 3.28 12.35
C LEU A 374 -20.85 2.04 13.18
N VAL A 375 -20.74 2.14 14.51
CA VAL A 375 -21.14 1.07 15.43
C VAL A 375 -22.63 0.78 15.29
N ALA A 376 -23.48 1.80 15.29
CA ALA A 376 -24.92 1.64 15.12
C ALA A 376 -25.29 1.00 13.77
N ASP A 377 -24.60 1.37 12.69
CA ASP A 377 -24.81 0.79 11.36
C ASP A 377 -24.41 -0.69 11.32
N LEU A 378 -23.27 -1.04 11.90
CA LEU A 378 -22.78 -2.41 11.95
C LEU A 378 -23.66 -3.28 12.88
N ASP A 379 -24.11 -2.77 14.03
CA ASP A 379 -24.96 -3.50 14.98
C ASP A 379 -26.30 -3.86 14.35
N GLN A 380 -27.00 -2.89 13.74
CA GLN A 380 -28.27 -3.15 13.05
C GLN A 380 -28.12 -4.09 11.86
N ALA A 381 -26.98 -4.06 11.15
CA ALA A 381 -26.71 -4.95 10.04
C ALA A 381 -26.41 -6.38 10.53
N LEU A 382 -25.63 -6.54 11.61
CA LEU A 382 -25.35 -7.82 12.24
C LEU A 382 -26.60 -8.44 12.91
N ALA A 383 -27.55 -7.64 13.38
CA ALA A 383 -28.82 -8.15 13.91
C ALA A 383 -29.67 -8.92 12.88
N ALA A 384 -29.38 -8.74 11.57
CA ALA A 384 -30.08 -9.44 10.49
C ALA A 384 -29.62 -10.90 10.30
N ILE A 385 -28.57 -11.36 10.95
CA ILE A 385 -27.99 -12.69 10.79
C ILE A 385 -28.09 -13.56 12.03
#